data_50d0990ffb62caa84984b59d5ed113f1
#
_entry.id   50d0990ffb62caa84984b59d5ed113f1
#
_cell.length_a   1.000
_cell.length_b   1.000
_cell.length_c   1.000
_cell.angle_alpha   90.00
_cell.angle_beta   90.00
_cell.angle_gamma   90.00
#
_symmetry.space_group_name_H-M   'P 1'
#
loop_
_entity.id
_entity.type
_entity.pdbx_description
1 polymer ?
#
loop_
_entity_poly.entity_id
_entity_poly.type
_entity_poly.pdbx_seq_one_letter_code
_entity_poly.pdbx_strand_id
1 'polypeptide(L)'
;MTSADPGEDHTEAITLGLHDASPPHLVDAMAKDVELEMGWGRLIFGQTFADAHKLAETMRREAPGRRDICIYARESHVVVAGSPTELFIDPSHTYRLRFSDDDQAQPAPSPPGVTVRTLRDPADADAMNRVFVRCGMVPAPVETIWNNHLHQRAVTYLLAVRDDDGAVVGTVTGVDHELLFSDPERGSSLWTLAVDPAAGIPGIGEALTRATAEHFRNAGRSYLDLSVAHDNAAAIRLYEKLGFRRVPVLAIKRKNAINEPLFSPTPETVDDLNPYARIIADEALRRGIWVEVLDAETGEMRLTHGGRSVITRESLSEFTSAVAMCRCDDKRLTRRLVADAGIKVPRARLATFDDEDFAFLREVGEVVVKPTRGEQGKGITVGVTAEHGPDDLNAALARAREQFREVLIEERVTGDDLRLVVIDGRVVAAALRLPPEVIGTGEHTVRDLIVAKSRRRSAATGGESRIPLDEVTEATVVEAGWQLDDVLPQGTRLCVRRTANLHQGGTIHDVTAQVNSELCRVAVTAAEAIGIPVTGIDLLVPDVTGTEYAFIEANERPGLANHEPQPTAAAFVDFLFPGQPGQPLAWTPEESRS
;
A
#
# COMPACT_ATOMS: atom_id res chain seq x y z
N MET A 1 33.70 -46.32 -33.94
CA MET A 1 32.97 -46.91 -32.83
C MET A 1 33.84 -46.80 -31.61
N THR A 2 33.76 -45.72 -30.87
CA THR A 2 34.40 -45.52 -29.59
C THR A 2 33.34 -44.96 -28.66
N SER A 3 32.99 -45.80 -27.67
CA SER A 3 32.07 -45.52 -26.60
C SER A 3 32.59 -44.34 -25.75
N ALA A 4 31.78 -43.28 -25.62
CA ALA A 4 31.97 -42.26 -24.62
C ALA A 4 31.49 -42.81 -23.26
N ASP A 5 32.37 -42.77 -22.30
CA ASP A 5 32.15 -43.02 -20.89
C ASP A 5 31.22 -41.94 -20.29
N PRO A 6 30.14 -42.27 -19.59
CA PRO A 6 29.37 -41.26 -18.88
C PRO A 6 30.15 -40.86 -17.64
N GLY A 7 30.61 -39.58 -17.60
CA GLY A 7 31.28 -39.00 -16.47
C GLY A 7 30.53 -39.25 -15.16
N GLU A 8 31.24 -39.74 -14.18
CA GLU A 8 30.82 -39.88 -12.79
C GLU A 8 30.38 -38.51 -12.27
N ASP A 9 29.09 -38.41 -12.01
CA ASP A 9 28.50 -37.32 -11.27
C ASP A 9 28.96 -37.38 -9.81
N HIS A 10 30.12 -36.78 -9.53
CA HIS A 10 30.57 -36.59 -8.16
C HIS A 10 29.68 -35.55 -7.47
N THR A 11 28.46 -35.96 -7.16
CA THR A 11 27.68 -35.36 -6.10
C THR A 11 28.37 -35.75 -4.79
N GLU A 12 29.47 -35.07 -4.44
CA GLU A 12 29.96 -35.10 -3.07
C GLU A 12 28.78 -34.72 -2.19
N ALA A 13 28.32 -35.69 -1.40
CA ALA A 13 27.36 -35.42 -0.34
C ALA A 13 28.02 -34.38 0.58
N ILE A 14 27.66 -33.10 0.37
CA ILE A 14 28.04 -32.02 1.26
C ILE A 14 27.40 -32.36 2.58
N THR A 15 28.21 -32.96 3.47
CA THR A 15 27.80 -33.16 4.86
C THR A 15 27.58 -31.76 5.42
N LEU A 16 26.31 -31.39 5.57
CA LEU A 16 25.94 -30.18 6.25
C LEU A 16 26.47 -30.27 7.66
N GLY A 17 27.44 -29.48 7.96
CA GLY A 17 27.83 -29.20 9.33
C GLY A 17 26.79 -28.31 9.99
N LEU A 18 25.60 -28.80 10.15
CA LEU A 18 24.59 -28.25 11.06
C LEU A 18 24.79 -29.06 12.35
N HIS A 19 25.61 -28.61 13.24
CA HIS A 19 25.84 -29.03 14.64
C HIS A 19 25.66 -30.52 15.00
N ASP A 20 25.14 -31.39 14.12
CA ASP A 20 25.01 -32.83 14.36
C ASP A 20 26.36 -33.54 14.42
N ALA A 21 27.39 -32.92 13.85
CA ALA A 21 28.76 -33.44 13.91
C ALA A 21 29.64 -32.77 15.01
N SER A 22 29.13 -31.70 15.65
CA SER A 22 29.88 -31.03 16.72
C SER A 22 29.78 -31.81 18.03
N PRO A 23 30.85 -31.97 18.79
CA PRO A 23 30.79 -32.62 20.10
C PRO A 23 29.74 -31.95 21.00
N PRO A 24 28.91 -32.70 21.75
CA PRO A 24 27.83 -32.16 22.56
C PRO A 24 28.24 -31.02 23.50
N HIS A 25 29.46 -31.11 24.10
CA HIS A 25 29.97 -30.09 25.02
C HIS A 25 30.26 -28.73 24.34
N LEU A 26 30.53 -28.70 23.05
CA LEU A 26 30.72 -27.45 22.30
C LEU A 26 29.37 -26.79 21.94
N VAL A 27 28.34 -27.59 21.71
CA VAL A 27 26.97 -27.09 21.49
C VAL A 27 26.39 -26.53 22.79
N ASP A 28 26.67 -27.15 23.94
CA ASP A 28 26.26 -26.68 25.27
C ASP A 28 26.91 -25.34 25.67
N ALA A 29 28.08 -25.00 25.12
CA ALA A 29 28.78 -23.75 25.38
C ALA A 29 28.25 -22.57 24.55
N MET A 30 27.40 -22.83 23.54
CA MET A 30 26.82 -21.83 22.67
C MET A 30 25.80 -20.96 23.42
N ALA A 31 25.79 -19.64 23.19
CA ALA A 31 24.78 -18.77 23.75
C ALA A 31 23.37 -19.15 23.23
N LYS A 32 22.36 -19.04 24.11
CA LYS A 32 20.98 -19.45 23.81
C LYS A 32 20.13 -18.27 23.38
N ASP A 33 19.17 -18.54 22.48
CA ASP A 33 18.13 -17.61 22.02
C ASP A 33 18.70 -16.30 21.49
N VAL A 34 19.68 -16.37 20.59
CA VAL A 34 20.44 -15.21 20.12
C VAL A 34 19.67 -14.42 19.08
N GLU A 35 19.45 -13.15 19.42
CA GLU A 35 18.87 -12.11 18.58
C GLU A 35 19.88 -10.95 18.46
N LEU A 36 20.11 -10.44 17.26
CA LEU A 36 21.00 -9.30 17.01
C LEU A 36 20.19 -8.16 16.38
N GLU A 37 20.06 -7.04 17.10
CA GLU A 37 19.38 -5.84 16.58
C GLU A 37 20.25 -5.14 15.54
N MET A 38 19.73 -5.01 14.32
CA MET A 38 20.43 -4.38 13.18
C MET A 38 19.83 -3.02 12.81
N GLY A 39 18.74 -2.62 13.45
CA GLY A 39 18.01 -1.38 13.18
C GLY A 39 16.98 -1.48 12.05
N TRP A 40 17.30 -2.17 10.97
CA TRP A 40 16.32 -2.50 9.92
C TRP A 40 15.41 -3.69 10.30
N GLY A 41 15.79 -4.44 11.32
CA GLY A 41 15.17 -5.63 11.88
C GLY A 41 16.19 -6.36 12.71
N ARG A 42 15.83 -7.57 13.16
CA ARG A 42 16.73 -8.46 13.92
C ARG A 42 17.22 -9.62 13.06
N LEU A 43 18.47 -10.00 13.27
CA LEU A 43 18.98 -11.30 12.85
C LEU A 43 18.77 -12.28 14.00
N ILE A 44 18.07 -13.38 13.75
CA ILE A 44 17.72 -14.41 14.71
C ILE A 44 18.44 -15.68 14.31
N PHE A 45 19.31 -16.17 15.19
CA PHE A 45 20.15 -17.35 14.90
C PHE A 45 19.43 -18.61 15.40
N GLY A 46 18.62 -19.22 14.52
CA GLY A 46 17.70 -20.30 14.86
C GLY A 46 18.36 -21.54 15.47
N GLN A 47 19.65 -21.83 15.16
CA GLN A 47 20.39 -22.92 15.78
C GLN A 47 20.65 -22.73 17.28
N THR A 48 20.53 -21.50 17.80
CA THR A 48 20.68 -21.20 19.23
C THR A 48 19.41 -21.44 20.04
N PHE A 49 18.28 -21.69 19.38
CA PHE A 49 16.99 -21.99 19.99
C PHE A 49 16.79 -23.50 20.11
N ALA A 50 16.47 -23.94 21.33
CA ALA A 50 16.19 -25.34 21.59
C ALA A 50 14.77 -25.76 21.19
N ASP A 51 13.84 -24.80 21.09
CA ASP A 51 12.41 -25.01 20.90
C ASP A 51 11.87 -24.17 19.72
N ALA A 52 11.24 -24.84 18.77
CA ALA A 52 10.61 -24.23 17.60
C ALA A 52 9.46 -23.26 17.97
N HIS A 53 8.73 -23.52 19.07
CA HIS A 53 7.65 -22.64 19.52
C HIS A 53 8.21 -21.32 20.03
N LYS A 54 9.26 -21.35 20.85
CA LYS A 54 9.95 -20.15 21.34
C LYS A 54 10.55 -19.33 20.19
N LEU A 55 11.08 -19.99 19.17
CA LEU A 55 11.57 -19.31 17.97
C LEU A 55 10.44 -18.58 17.25
N ALA A 56 9.28 -19.23 17.04
CA ALA A 56 8.11 -18.59 16.45
C ALA A 56 7.58 -17.41 17.29
N GLU A 57 7.55 -17.53 18.61
CA GLU A 57 7.20 -16.41 19.51
C GLU A 57 8.17 -15.24 19.39
N THR A 58 9.45 -15.52 19.24
CA THR A 58 10.48 -14.50 19.03
C THR A 58 10.24 -13.77 17.70
N MET A 59 9.93 -14.50 16.63
CA MET A 59 9.60 -13.91 15.33
C MET A 59 8.34 -13.03 15.38
N ARG A 60 7.32 -13.39 16.20
CA ARG A 60 6.11 -12.57 16.38
C ARG A 60 6.36 -11.20 16.98
N ARG A 61 7.47 -11.00 17.69
CA ARG A 61 7.87 -9.71 18.26
C ARG A 61 8.47 -8.73 17.26
N GLU A 62 8.47 -9.07 15.96
CA GLU A 62 8.90 -8.15 14.91
C GLU A 62 8.12 -6.84 14.98
N ALA A 63 8.84 -5.72 15.05
CA ALA A 63 8.24 -4.39 15.12
C ALA A 63 7.69 -3.93 13.76
N PRO A 64 6.64 -3.11 13.73
CA PRO A 64 6.13 -2.52 12.49
C PRO A 64 7.23 -1.78 11.71
N GLY A 65 7.26 -1.96 10.38
CA GLY A 65 8.27 -1.35 9.51
C GLY A 65 9.66 -1.98 9.60
N ARG A 66 9.81 -3.11 10.29
CA ARG A 66 11.06 -3.88 10.39
C ARG A 66 10.97 -5.19 9.62
N ARG A 67 12.12 -5.76 9.33
CA ARG A 67 12.25 -7.04 8.61
C ARG A 67 13.18 -7.96 9.39
N ASP A 68 12.62 -8.78 10.28
CA ASP A 68 13.37 -9.81 10.99
C ASP A 68 13.70 -10.97 10.05
N ILE A 69 14.89 -11.54 10.23
CA ILE A 69 15.35 -12.70 9.45
C ILE A 69 15.86 -13.74 10.43
N CYS A 70 15.21 -14.90 10.45
CA CYS A 70 15.74 -16.07 11.15
C CYS A 70 16.50 -16.96 10.16
N ILE A 71 17.73 -17.32 10.50
CA ILE A 71 18.56 -18.21 9.70
C ILE A 71 19.10 -19.36 10.56
N TYR A 72 19.53 -20.45 9.95
CA TYR A 72 20.07 -21.65 10.60
C TYR A 72 19.10 -22.37 11.55
N ALA A 73 17.82 -22.20 11.41
CA ALA A 73 16.85 -23.01 12.15
C ALA A 73 16.99 -24.50 11.73
N ARG A 74 17.16 -25.41 12.70
CA ARG A 74 17.39 -26.84 12.44
C ARG A 74 16.25 -27.48 11.65
N GLU A 75 15.01 -27.13 12.02
CA GLU A 75 13.80 -27.67 11.40
C GLU A 75 12.90 -26.53 10.92
N SER A 76 13.40 -25.73 9.96
CA SER A 76 12.71 -24.56 9.42
C SER A 76 11.28 -24.87 8.97
N HIS A 77 11.05 -26.05 8.38
CA HIS A 77 9.74 -26.51 7.94
C HIS A 77 8.77 -26.78 9.10
N VAL A 78 9.26 -27.26 10.26
CA VAL A 78 8.43 -27.48 11.47
C VAL A 78 8.03 -26.14 12.09
N VAL A 79 8.98 -25.20 12.19
CA VAL A 79 8.69 -23.84 12.70
C VAL A 79 7.61 -23.16 11.86
N VAL A 80 7.72 -23.22 10.54
CA VAL A 80 6.72 -22.62 9.63
C VAL A 80 5.40 -23.38 9.67
N ALA A 81 5.41 -24.74 9.71
CA ALA A 81 4.20 -25.53 9.82
C ALA A 81 3.41 -25.27 11.11
N GLY A 82 4.10 -24.90 12.20
CA GLY A 82 3.48 -24.48 13.48
C GLY A 82 2.85 -23.09 13.45
N SER A 83 3.19 -22.26 12.47
CA SER A 83 2.71 -20.87 12.35
C SER A 83 2.54 -20.44 10.89
N PRO A 84 1.80 -21.17 10.06
CA PRO A 84 1.79 -21.00 8.60
C PRO A 84 1.10 -19.70 8.16
N THR A 85 0.26 -19.11 9.00
CA THR A 85 -0.39 -17.81 8.73
C THR A 85 0.52 -16.61 8.98
N GLU A 86 1.60 -16.81 9.77
CA GLU A 86 2.47 -15.73 10.22
C GLU A 86 3.88 -15.82 9.64
N LEU A 87 4.37 -17.04 9.40
CA LEU A 87 5.73 -17.32 8.97
C LEU A 87 5.77 -17.97 7.59
N PHE A 88 6.87 -17.77 6.87
CA PHE A 88 7.16 -18.46 5.61
C PHE A 88 8.66 -18.71 5.44
N ILE A 89 9.00 -19.68 4.60
CA ILE A 89 10.39 -19.90 4.17
C ILE A 89 10.70 -18.87 3.09
N ASP A 90 11.73 -18.05 3.35
CA ASP A 90 12.18 -17.04 2.40
C ASP A 90 12.66 -17.70 1.10
N PRO A 91 12.18 -17.28 -0.09
CA PRO A 91 12.62 -17.80 -1.37
C PRO A 91 14.02 -17.30 -1.74
N SER A 92 14.99 -17.53 -0.87
CA SER A 92 16.40 -17.18 -1.03
C SER A 92 17.26 -18.42 -1.00
N HIS A 93 18.45 -18.31 -1.57
CA HIS A 93 19.50 -19.32 -1.50
C HIS A 93 20.60 -18.86 -0.56
N THR A 94 21.05 -19.76 0.32
CA THR A 94 22.23 -19.51 1.13
C THR A 94 23.46 -20.05 0.40
N TYR A 95 24.48 -19.22 0.33
CA TYR A 95 25.78 -19.57 -0.27
C TYR A 95 26.87 -19.46 0.78
N ARG A 96 27.84 -20.38 0.74
CA ARG A 96 28.98 -20.48 1.67
C ARG A 96 30.30 -20.41 0.92
N LEU A 97 31.19 -19.55 1.37
CA LEU A 97 32.62 -19.55 1.02
C LEU A 97 33.42 -20.15 2.19
N ARG A 98 34.02 -21.32 2.00
CA ARG A 98 34.93 -21.91 2.99
C ARG A 98 36.30 -21.27 2.88
N PHE A 99 36.93 -21.01 4.02
CA PHE A 99 38.31 -20.56 4.07
C PHE A 99 39.22 -21.78 4.28
N SER A 100 40.26 -21.91 3.46
CA SER A 100 41.31 -22.94 3.63
C SER A 100 42.58 -22.31 4.19
N ASP A 101 43.35 -23.10 4.95
CA ASP A 101 44.63 -22.65 5.52
C ASP A 101 45.67 -22.33 4.43
N ASP A 102 45.50 -22.87 3.23
CA ASP A 102 46.36 -22.65 2.08
C ASP A 102 46.02 -21.41 1.25
N ASP A 103 44.83 -20.80 1.48
CA ASP A 103 44.40 -19.60 0.77
C ASP A 103 45.21 -18.37 1.23
N GLN A 104 46.24 -18.02 0.50
CA GLN A 104 46.94 -16.75 0.74
C GLN A 104 45.98 -15.57 0.52
N ALA A 105 45.86 -14.72 1.54
CA ALA A 105 45.07 -13.49 1.46
C ALA A 105 45.63 -12.61 0.32
N GLN A 106 44.96 -12.58 -0.81
CA GLN A 106 45.22 -11.58 -1.85
C GLN A 106 44.40 -10.34 -1.52
N PRO A 107 45.03 -9.15 -1.48
CA PRO A 107 44.28 -7.91 -1.27
C PRO A 107 43.11 -7.82 -2.24
N ALA A 108 41.93 -7.52 -1.72
CA ALA A 108 40.75 -7.36 -2.57
C ALA A 108 40.99 -6.18 -3.54
N PRO A 109 40.99 -6.39 -4.86
CA PRO A 109 41.12 -5.28 -5.81
C PRO A 109 39.90 -4.38 -5.68
N SER A 110 40.12 -3.13 -5.30
CA SER A 110 39.07 -2.10 -5.38
C SER A 110 39.03 -1.53 -6.79
N PRO A 111 37.86 -1.17 -7.29
CA PRO A 111 37.76 -0.43 -8.54
C PRO A 111 38.55 0.89 -8.47
N PRO A 112 39.17 1.36 -9.56
CA PRO A 112 39.87 2.64 -9.56
C PRO A 112 38.98 3.77 -9.05
N GLY A 113 39.51 4.59 -8.13
CA GLY A 113 38.80 5.71 -7.55
C GLY A 113 37.77 5.31 -6.46
N VAL A 114 37.86 4.10 -5.91
CA VAL A 114 37.02 3.64 -4.80
C VAL A 114 37.88 2.99 -3.72
N THR A 115 37.71 3.46 -2.48
CA THR A 115 38.35 2.91 -1.29
C THR A 115 37.31 2.18 -0.43
N VAL A 116 37.63 0.95 0.00
CA VAL A 116 36.81 0.21 0.98
C VAL A 116 37.37 0.46 2.39
N ARG A 117 36.51 0.90 3.32
CA ARG A 117 36.86 1.21 4.71
C ARG A 117 35.70 0.94 5.67
N THR A 118 36.00 0.92 6.97
CA THR A 118 34.96 0.93 8.03
C THR A 118 34.37 2.32 8.23
N LEU A 119 33.30 2.40 9.04
CA LEU A 119 32.68 3.67 9.44
C LEU A 119 33.68 4.54 10.21
N ARG A 120 33.55 5.86 10.08
CA ARG A 120 34.38 6.84 10.80
C ARG A 120 33.58 7.72 11.75
N ASP A 121 32.33 8.01 11.37
CA ASP A 121 31.44 8.91 12.13
C ASP A 121 29.96 8.56 11.84
N PRO A 122 29.00 9.15 12.59
CA PRO A 122 27.56 8.93 12.34
C PRO A 122 27.06 9.36 10.95
N ALA A 123 27.75 10.26 10.25
CA ALA A 123 27.36 10.66 8.90
C ALA A 123 27.57 9.53 7.89
N ASP A 124 28.52 8.64 8.14
CA ASP A 124 28.69 7.40 7.37
C ASP A 124 27.45 6.48 7.49
N ALA A 125 26.87 6.37 8.69
CA ALA A 125 25.65 5.56 8.91
C ALA A 125 24.44 6.18 8.19
N ASP A 126 24.34 7.51 8.14
CA ASP A 126 23.32 8.20 7.34
C ASP A 126 23.54 7.96 5.84
N ALA A 127 24.79 7.99 5.39
CA ALA A 127 25.13 7.67 4.00
C ALA A 127 24.78 6.22 3.62
N MET A 128 24.97 5.24 4.52
CA MET A 128 24.51 3.86 4.33
C MET A 128 23.00 3.81 4.11
N ASN A 129 22.21 4.52 4.92
CA ASN A 129 20.76 4.56 4.77
C ASN A 129 20.32 5.13 3.42
N ARG A 130 21.02 6.14 2.89
CA ARG A 130 20.75 6.62 1.52
C ARG A 130 20.94 5.52 0.47
N VAL A 131 21.99 4.70 0.60
CA VAL A 131 22.21 3.55 -0.29
C VAL A 131 21.11 2.50 -0.10
N PHE A 132 20.74 2.17 1.15
CA PHE A 132 19.65 1.21 1.45
C PHE A 132 18.34 1.62 0.78
N VAL A 133 17.91 2.87 0.97
CA VAL A 133 16.65 3.37 0.37
C VAL A 133 16.70 3.29 -1.16
N ARG A 134 17.82 3.66 -1.79
CA ARG A 134 17.99 3.58 -3.26
C ARG A 134 17.97 2.14 -3.79
N CYS A 135 18.32 1.17 -2.94
CA CYS A 135 18.25 -0.26 -3.25
C CYS A 135 16.93 -0.93 -2.79
N GLY A 136 15.93 -0.16 -2.32
CA GLY A 136 14.67 -0.71 -1.81
C GLY A 136 14.80 -1.50 -0.51
N MET A 137 15.85 -1.25 0.26
CA MET A 137 16.07 -1.87 1.56
C MET A 137 15.49 -1.02 2.69
N VAL A 138 15.15 -1.69 3.81
CA VAL A 138 14.69 -1.01 5.03
C VAL A 138 15.85 -0.24 5.67
N PRO A 139 15.74 1.08 5.89
CA PRO A 139 16.77 1.84 6.58
C PRO A 139 16.79 1.51 8.08
N ALA A 140 17.94 1.73 8.72
CA ALA A 140 18.12 1.57 10.16
C ALA A 140 18.34 2.93 10.84
N PRO A 141 17.91 3.13 12.11
CA PRO A 141 18.28 4.33 12.84
C PRO A 141 19.81 4.53 12.88
N VAL A 142 20.26 5.75 12.59
CA VAL A 142 21.69 6.09 12.58
C VAL A 142 22.37 5.71 13.90
N GLU A 143 21.69 5.97 15.02
CA GLU A 143 22.18 5.64 16.36
C GLU A 143 22.36 4.12 16.53
N THR A 144 21.50 3.29 15.94
CA THR A 144 21.65 1.82 16.04
C THR A 144 22.87 1.35 15.26
N ILE A 145 23.06 1.82 14.02
CA ILE A 145 24.24 1.47 13.23
C ILE A 145 25.51 1.92 13.96
N TRP A 146 25.54 3.16 14.45
CA TRP A 146 26.70 3.73 15.12
C TRP A 146 27.00 3.05 16.45
N ASN A 147 25.99 2.74 17.27
CA ASN A 147 26.17 2.00 18.51
C ASN A 147 26.66 0.56 18.26
N ASN A 148 26.14 -0.12 17.24
CA ASN A 148 26.65 -1.41 16.84
C ASN A 148 28.12 -1.33 16.42
N HIS A 149 28.49 -0.32 15.62
CA HIS A 149 29.88 -0.11 15.21
C HIS A 149 30.83 0.09 16.40
N LEU A 150 30.42 0.83 17.43
CA LEU A 150 31.27 1.14 18.59
C LEU A 150 31.30 0.01 19.63
N HIS A 151 30.22 -0.73 19.84
CA HIS A 151 30.03 -1.57 21.00
C HIS A 151 29.76 -3.04 20.68
N GLN A 152 29.26 -3.36 19.48
CA GLN A 152 29.00 -4.74 19.08
C GLN A 152 30.19 -5.32 18.30
N ARG A 153 31.08 -5.99 19.03
CA ARG A 153 32.33 -6.55 18.45
C ARG A 153 32.08 -7.60 17.35
N ALA A 154 30.91 -8.22 17.36
CA ALA A 154 30.51 -9.22 16.37
C ALA A 154 30.03 -8.58 15.04
N VAL A 155 29.82 -7.26 14.97
CA VAL A 155 29.32 -6.58 13.78
C VAL A 155 30.42 -5.73 13.15
N THR A 156 30.59 -5.87 11.85
CA THR A 156 31.54 -5.08 11.05
C THR A 156 30.79 -4.44 9.89
N TYR A 157 30.88 -3.11 9.77
CA TYR A 157 30.35 -2.37 8.62
C TYR A 157 31.50 -1.94 7.72
N LEU A 158 31.42 -2.26 6.42
CA LEU A 158 32.36 -1.79 5.40
C LEU A 158 31.63 -0.93 4.38
N LEU A 159 32.27 0.16 3.99
CA LEU A 159 31.79 1.13 3.02
C LEU A 159 32.72 1.18 1.81
N ALA A 160 32.13 1.22 0.62
CA ALA A 160 32.85 1.64 -0.59
C ALA A 160 32.65 3.15 -0.75
N VAL A 161 33.73 3.89 -0.71
CA VAL A 161 33.75 5.35 -0.74
C VAL A 161 34.46 5.81 -2.00
N ARG A 162 33.87 6.70 -2.74
CA ARG A 162 34.45 7.31 -3.93
C ARG A 162 35.53 8.33 -3.52
N ASP A 163 36.71 8.25 -4.11
CA ASP A 163 37.90 8.98 -3.66
C ASP A 163 37.85 10.48 -3.99
N ASP A 164 37.13 10.87 -5.05
CA ASP A 164 37.08 12.26 -5.54
C ASP A 164 36.22 13.18 -4.68
N ASP A 165 35.10 12.69 -4.16
CA ASP A 165 34.13 13.49 -3.41
C ASP A 165 33.76 12.92 -2.03
N GLY A 166 34.30 11.74 -1.69
CA GLY A 166 34.03 11.07 -0.43
C GLY A 166 32.64 10.46 -0.32
N ALA A 167 31.87 10.36 -1.42
CA ALA A 167 30.53 9.80 -1.41
C ALA A 167 30.55 8.28 -1.13
N VAL A 168 29.70 7.83 -0.21
CA VAL A 168 29.45 6.39 0.01
C VAL A 168 28.60 5.87 -1.15
N VAL A 169 29.17 4.92 -1.91
CA VAL A 169 28.57 4.33 -3.11
C VAL A 169 28.23 2.84 -2.95
N GLY A 170 28.58 2.26 -1.81
CA GLY A 170 28.21 0.89 -1.48
C GLY A 170 28.45 0.60 -0.01
N THR A 171 27.81 -0.43 0.51
CA THR A 171 27.91 -0.86 1.89
C THR A 171 27.69 -2.35 2.02
N VAL A 172 28.28 -2.96 3.06
CA VAL A 172 28.05 -4.35 3.46
C VAL A 172 28.21 -4.48 4.97
N THR A 173 27.46 -5.40 5.56
CA THR A 173 27.54 -5.74 6.97
C THR A 173 28.05 -7.17 7.13
N GLY A 174 29.04 -7.37 7.97
CA GLY A 174 29.54 -8.67 8.38
C GLY A 174 29.15 -8.99 9.83
N VAL A 175 28.83 -10.26 10.12
CA VAL A 175 28.53 -10.75 11.47
C VAL A 175 29.41 -11.94 11.79
N ASP A 176 30.09 -11.87 12.92
CA ASP A 176 30.98 -12.88 13.47
C ASP A 176 30.23 -13.78 14.45
N HIS A 177 30.00 -15.03 14.08
CA HIS A 177 29.21 -15.97 14.86
C HIS A 177 29.95 -16.45 16.13
N GLU A 178 31.28 -16.57 16.08
CA GLU A 178 32.07 -16.97 17.26
C GLU A 178 32.03 -15.89 18.34
N LEU A 179 32.18 -14.62 17.96
CA LEU A 179 32.09 -13.50 18.89
C LEU A 179 30.65 -13.26 19.40
N LEU A 180 29.65 -13.58 18.58
CA LEU A 180 28.25 -13.30 18.91
C LEU A 180 27.68 -14.37 19.87
N PHE A 181 27.90 -15.65 19.56
CA PHE A 181 27.27 -16.74 20.32
C PHE A 181 28.14 -17.96 20.55
N SER A 182 29.46 -17.84 20.42
CA SER A 182 30.42 -18.94 20.59
C SER A 182 30.17 -20.11 19.62
N ASP A 183 29.98 -19.79 18.33
CA ASP A 183 29.74 -20.77 17.28
C ASP A 183 30.89 -21.81 17.21
N PRO A 184 30.59 -23.12 17.45
CA PRO A 184 31.60 -24.16 17.38
C PRO A 184 32.19 -24.37 15.98
N GLU A 185 31.46 -23.97 14.93
CA GLU A 185 31.93 -24.02 13.55
C GLU A 185 32.80 -22.80 13.18
N ARG A 186 32.86 -21.78 14.05
CA ARG A 186 33.60 -20.54 13.84
C ARG A 186 33.21 -19.84 12.55
N GLY A 187 31.87 -19.76 12.29
CA GLY A 187 31.32 -19.17 11.10
C GLY A 187 31.28 -17.66 11.13
N SER A 188 30.93 -17.10 9.98
CA SER A 188 30.57 -15.70 9.79
C SER A 188 29.51 -15.55 8.71
N SER A 189 28.83 -14.40 8.66
CA SER A 189 27.83 -14.13 7.63
C SER A 189 27.87 -12.70 7.13
N LEU A 190 27.49 -12.53 5.87
CA LEU A 190 27.40 -11.26 5.14
C LEU A 190 25.94 -10.86 4.96
N TRP A 191 25.63 -9.61 5.27
CA TRP A 191 24.29 -9.02 5.22
C TRP A 191 24.30 -7.66 4.54
N THR A 192 23.15 -7.24 4.07
CA THR A 192 22.89 -5.90 3.52
C THR A 192 23.95 -5.39 2.53
N LEU A 193 24.46 -6.27 1.65
CA LEU A 193 25.28 -5.81 0.54
C LEU A 193 24.43 -4.96 -0.40
N ALA A 194 24.76 -3.68 -0.49
CA ALA A 194 24.06 -2.73 -1.33
C ALA A 194 25.06 -1.85 -2.09
N VAL A 195 24.77 -1.59 -3.36
CA VAL A 195 25.54 -0.68 -4.21
C VAL A 195 24.60 0.33 -4.79
N ASP A 196 24.91 1.63 -4.67
CA ASP A 196 24.11 2.71 -5.20
C ASP A 196 23.93 2.53 -6.73
N PRO A 197 22.70 2.35 -7.24
CA PRO A 197 22.47 2.21 -8.68
C PRO A 197 22.97 3.40 -9.52
N ALA A 198 23.07 4.58 -8.90
CA ALA A 198 23.56 5.79 -9.56
C ALA A 198 25.10 5.92 -9.57
N ALA A 199 25.81 5.03 -8.87
CA ALA A 199 27.28 5.11 -8.80
C ALA A 199 27.96 4.92 -10.17
N GLY A 200 27.40 4.07 -11.03
CA GLY A 200 27.93 3.81 -12.38
C GLY A 200 29.32 3.16 -12.42
N ILE A 201 29.85 2.69 -11.28
CA ILE A 201 31.17 2.10 -11.15
C ILE A 201 31.04 0.57 -11.02
N PRO A 202 31.52 -0.21 -12.00
CA PRO A 202 31.47 -1.67 -11.91
C PRO A 202 32.45 -2.21 -10.88
N GLY A 203 32.11 -3.36 -10.24
CA GLY A 203 33.02 -4.08 -9.36
C GLY A 203 32.92 -3.69 -7.88
N ILE A 204 32.11 -2.69 -7.47
CA ILE A 204 31.96 -2.30 -6.05
C ILE A 204 31.46 -3.47 -5.21
N GLY A 205 30.42 -4.19 -5.66
CA GLY A 205 29.88 -5.35 -4.93
C GLY A 205 30.91 -6.48 -4.75
N GLU A 206 31.76 -6.72 -5.77
CA GLU A 206 32.86 -7.67 -5.67
C GLU A 206 33.92 -7.22 -4.65
N ALA A 207 34.32 -5.95 -4.69
CA ALA A 207 35.29 -5.40 -3.75
C ALA A 207 34.79 -5.50 -2.29
N LEU A 208 33.54 -5.15 -2.01
CA LEU A 208 32.94 -5.26 -0.69
C LEU A 208 32.86 -6.71 -0.21
N THR A 209 32.45 -7.64 -1.08
CA THR A 209 32.36 -9.08 -0.73
C THR A 209 33.75 -9.66 -0.42
N ARG A 210 34.76 -9.34 -1.24
CA ARG A 210 36.14 -9.77 -1.01
C ARG A 210 36.71 -9.19 0.28
N ALA A 211 36.51 -7.90 0.54
CA ALA A 211 36.97 -7.24 1.76
C ALA A 211 36.33 -7.86 3.02
N THR A 212 35.03 -8.22 2.95
CA THR A 212 34.37 -8.93 4.05
C THR A 212 34.93 -10.33 4.26
N ALA A 213 35.17 -11.07 3.17
CA ALA A 213 35.79 -12.39 3.23
C ALA A 213 37.21 -12.33 3.81
N GLU A 214 38.01 -11.36 3.40
CA GLU A 214 39.37 -11.14 3.92
C GLU A 214 39.34 -10.79 5.42
N HIS A 215 38.43 -9.91 5.84
CA HIS A 215 38.25 -9.55 7.25
C HIS A 215 38.01 -10.79 8.13
N PHE A 216 37.06 -11.66 7.76
CA PHE A 216 36.77 -12.85 8.54
C PHE A 216 37.83 -13.95 8.44
N ARG A 217 38.48 -14.10 7.30
CA ARG A 217 39.64 -15.00 7.17
C ARG A 217 40.78 -14.58 8.13
N ASN A 218 41.11 -13.28 8.17
CA ASN A 218 42.13 -12.75 9.05
C ASN A 218 41.75 -12.85 10.54
N ALA A 219 40.43 -12.84 10.85
CA ALA A 219 39.91 -13.13 12.18
C ALA A 219 39.93 -14.64 12.53
N GLY A 220 40.36 -15.51 11.60
CA GLY A 220 40.45 -16.95 11.79
C GLY A 220 39.09 -17.65 11.74
N ARG A 221 38.13 -17.14 11.01
CA ARG A 221 36.82 -17.80 10.80
C ARG A 221 36.98 -18.92 9.76
N SER A 222 36.07 -19.89 9.80
CA SER A 222 36.13 -21.07 8.92
C SER A 222 35.37 -20.87 7.61
N TYR A 223 34.36 -20.00 7.61
CA TYR A 223 33.53 -19.71 6.43
C TYR A 223 32.82 -18.36 6.51
N LEU A 224 32.39 -17.89 5.34
CA LEU A 224 31.49 -16.76 5.19
C LEU A 224 30.23 -17.21 4.46
N ASP A 225 29.05 -17.03 5.08
CA ASP A 225 27.76 -17.30 4.48
C ASP A 225 27.09 -16.01 4.02
N LEU A 226 26.21 -16.13 3.04
CA LEU A 226 25.30 -15.06 2.63
C LEU A 226 23.97 -15.65 2.15
N SER A 227 22.92 -14.83 2.19
CA SER A 227 21.61 -15.18 1.63
C SER A 227 21.29 -14.26 0.45
N VAL A 228 20.80 -14.81 -0.65
CA VAL A 228 20.47 -14.08 -1.88
C VAL A 228 19.13 -14.54 -2.44
N ALA A 229 18.29 -13.60 -2.92
CA ALA A 229 17.04 -13.94 -3.58
C ALA A 229 17.27 -14.91 -4.75
N HIS A 230 16.42 -15.92 -4.87
CA HIS A 230 16.58 -17.02 -5.85
C HIS A 230 16.61 -16.56 -7.32
N ASP A 231 16.00 -15.40 -7.62
CA ASP A 231 15.91 -14.77 -8.92
C ASP A 231 16.98 -13.71 -9.20
N ASN A 232 17.79 -13.35 -8.20
CA ASN A 232 18.89 -12.38 -8.37
C ASN A 232 20.10 -12.98 -9.10
N ALA A 233 19.92 -13.27 -10.40
CA ALA A 233 20.92 -13.91 -11.22
C ALA A 233 22.27 -13.16 -11.29
N ALA A 234 22.28 -11.84 -11.12
CA ALA A 234 23.49 -11.03 -11.16
C ALA A 234 24.36 -11.26 -9.91
N ALA A 235 23.73 -11.21 -8.72
CA ALA A 235 24.41 -11.47 -7.45
C ALA A 235 24.85 -12.95 -7.34
N ILE A 236 24.01 -13.90 -7.78
CA ILE A 236 24.34 -15.33 -7.80
C ILE A 236 25.61 -15.57 -8.62
N ARG A 237 25.67 -15.04 -9.85
CA ARG A 237 26.89 -15.15 -10.70
C ARG A 237 28.14 -14.57 -10.04
N LEU A 238 27.97 -13.43 -9.32
CA LEU A 238 29.08 -12.83 -8.59
C LEU A 238 29.59 -13.78 -7.49
N TYR A 239 28.70 -14.32 -6.67
CA TYR A 239 29.09 -15.19 -5.57
C TYR A 239 29.72 -16.50 -6.06
N GLU A 240 29.15 -17.12 -7.10
CA GLU A 240 29.73 -18.32 -7.72
C GLU A 240 31.11 -18.05 -8.31
N LYS A 241 31.33 -16.91 -8.99
CA LYS A 241 32.64 -16.44 -9.46
C LYS A 241 33.65 -16.30 -8.31
N LEU A 242 33.18 -15.87 -7.12
CA LEU A 242 34.04 -15.72 -5.93
C LEU A 242 34.28 -17.03 -5.18
N GLY A 243 33.75 -18.16 -5.67
CA GLY A 243 33.97 -19.48 -5.07
C GLY A 243 32.94 -19.89 -4.02
N PHE A 244 31.90 -19.08 -3.81
CA PHE A 244 30.78 -19.49 -2.95
C PHE A 244 30.03 -20.67 -3.56
N ARG A 245 29.56 -21.59 -2.70
CA ARG A 245 28.76 -22.75 -3.07
C ARG A 245 27.44 -22.74 -2.32
N ARG A 246 26.37 -23.13 -3.00
CA ARG A 246 25.04 -23.21 -2.39
C ARG A 246 25.03 -24.26 -1.28
N VAL A 247 24.44 -23.91 -0.15
CA VAL A 247 24.21 -24.79 1.00
C VAL A 247 22.71 -24.82 1.33
N PRO A 248 22.15 -25.95 1.83
CA PRO A 248 20.72 -26.10 2.10
C PRO A 248 20.33 -25.50 3.47
N VAL A 249 20.76 -24.29 3.72
CA VAL A 249 20.33 -23.46 4.87
C VAL A 249 19.18 -22.59 4.41
N LEU A 250 18.07 -22.62 5.15
CA LEU A 250 16.87 -21.87 4.86
C LEU A 250 16.73 -20.69 5.82
N ALA A 251 16.22 -19.57 5.31
CA ALA A 251 15.82 -18.44 6.11
C ALA A 251 14.30 -18.45 6.32
N ILE A 252 13.85 -18.00 7.50
CA ILE A 252 12.45 -17.82 7.85
C ILE A 252 12.20 -16.33 8.04
N LYS A 253 11.11 -15.84 7.49
CA LYS A 253 10.63 -14.47 7.65
C LYS A 253 9.18 -14.45 8.10
N ARG A 254 8.77 -13.30 8.67
CA ARG A 254 7.37 -13.06 9.00
C ARG A 254 6.61 -12.53 7.80
N LYS A 255 5.35 -12.96 7.64
CA LYS A 255 4.41 -12.37 6.69
C LYS A 255 4.02 -10.97 7.17
N ASN A 256 4.46 -9.96 6.43
CA ASN A 256 4.17 -8.55 6.66
C ASN A 256 4.19 -7.81 5.32
N ALA A 257 3.78 -6.55 5.29
CA ALA A 257 3.71 -5.75 4.07
C ALA A 257 5.06 -5.61 3.33
N ILE A 258 6.19 -5.60 4.05
CA ILE A 258 7.53 -5.49 3.45
C ILE A 258 7.91 -6.78 2.71
N ASN A 259 7.50 -7.93 3.25
CA ASN A 259 7.85 -9.25 2.73
C ASN A 259 6.81 -9.80 1.74
N GLU A 260 5.68 -9.10 1.55
CA GLU A 260 4.56 -9.54 0.71
C GLU A 260 4.98 -10.10 -0.66
N PRO A 261 5.84 -9.43 -1.45
CA PRO A 261 6.24 -9.95 -2.76
C PRO A 261 6.95 -11.30 -2.71
N LEU A 262 7.43 -11.73 -1.53
CA LEU A 262 8.18 -12.97 -1.34
C LEU A 262 7.29 -14.18 -1.05
N PHE A 263 6.09 -13.99 -0.52
CA PHE A 263 5.19 -15.08 -0.13
C PHE A 263 3.83 -15.07 -0.81
N SER A 264 3.50 -13.98 -1.52
CA SER A 264 2.23 -13.81 -2.22
C SER A 264 2.50 -13.36 -3.68
N PRO A 265 2.91 -14.29 -4.55
CA PRO A 265 3.16 -13.94 -5.95
C PRO A 265 1.86 -13.46 -6.59
N THR A 266 1.93 -12.32 -7.28
CA THR A 266 0.81 -11.76 -8.03
C THR A 266 0.52 -12.64 -9.24
N PRO A 267 -0.72 -13.13 -9.44
CA PRO A 267 -1.10 -13.79 -10.68
C PRO A 267 -0.93 -12.86 -11.88
N GLU A 268 -0.54 -13.38 -13.03
CA GLU A 268 -0.28 -12.59 -14.24
C GLU A 268 -1.46 -11.68 -14.64
N THR A 269 -2.69 -12.11 -14.39
CA THR A 269 -3.91 -11.39 -14.75
C THR A 269 -4.32 -10.30 -13.74
N VAL A 270 -3.74 -10.23 -12.55
CA VAL A 270 -4.08 -9.20 -11.56
C VAL A 270 -3.56 -7.83 -11.99
N ASP A 271 -2.50 -7.78 -12.77
CA ASP A 271 -1.94 -6.52 -13.30
C ASP A 271 -2.87 -5.81 -14.31
N ASP A 272 -3.82 -6.54 -14.88
CA ASP A 272 -4.82 -5.98 -15.82
C ASP A 272 -6.03 -5.36 -15.10
N LEU A 273 -6.15 -5.53 -13.78
CA LEU A 273 -7.24 -4.97 -12.98
C LEU A 273 -7.15 -3.45 -12.89
N ASN A 274 -8.31 -2.79 -12.91
CA ASN A 274 -8.40 -1.38 -12.61
C ASN A 274 -7.97 -1.07 -11.15
N PRO A 275 -7.60 0.16 -10.80
CA PRO A 275 -7.09 0.52 -9.47
C PRO A 275 -8.04 0.15 -8.31
N TYR A 276 -9.37 0.16 -8.54
CA TYR A 276 -10.37 -0.12 -7.51
C TYR A 276 -10.45 -1.61 -7.14
N ALA A 277 -10.30 -2.48 -8.13
CA ALA A 277 -10.22 -3.92 -7.93
C ALA A 277 -8.82 -4.34 -7.45
N ARG A 278 -7.77 -3.71 -7.98
CA ARG A 278 -6.38 -4.01 -7.69
C ARG A 278 -6.05 -3.88 -6.20
N ILE A 279 -6.46 -2.80 -5.53
CA ILE A 279 -6.19 -2.61 -4.09
C ILE A 279 -6.79 -3.73 -3.23
N ILE A 280 -7.93 -4.30 -3.64
CA ILE A 280 -8.57 -5.42 -2.96
C ILE A 280 -7.80 -6.71 -3.23
N ALA A 281 -7.40 -6.95 -4.48
CA ALA A 281 -6.60 -8.10 -4.87
C ALA A 281 -5.26 -8.15 -4.14
N ASP A 282 -4.55 -7.02 -4.09
CA ASP A 282 -3.27 -6.90 -3.40
C ASP A 282 -3.40 -7.19 -1.90
N GLU A 283 -4.44 -6.67 -1.24
CA GLU A 283 -4.71 -6.97 0.17
C GLU A 283 -5.08 -8.44 0.39
N ALA A 284 -5.88 -9.04 -0.48
CA ALA A 284 -6.24 -10.45 -0.42
C ALA A 284 -5.00 -11.35 -0.56
N LEU A 285 -4.16 -11.09 -1.57
CA LEU A 285 -2.91 -11.81 -1.80
C LEU A 285 -1.95 -11.67 -0.62
N ARG A 286 -1.81 -10.46 -0.07
CA ARG A 286 -0.99 -10.19 1.11
C ARG A 286 -1.36 -11.10 2.29
N ARG A 287 -2.64 -11.45 2.44
CA ARG A 287 -3.15 -12.34 3.48
C ARG A 287 -3.07 -13.82 3.11
N GLY A 288 -2.61 -14.16 1.91
CA GLY A 288 -2.57 -15.53 1.40
C GLY A 288 -3.94 -16.04 0.96
N ILE A 289 -4.86 -15.12 0.64
CA ILE A 289 -6.14 -15.43 0.01
C ILE A 289 -5.88 -15.58 -1.50
N TRP A 290 -6.33 -16.66 -2.08
CA TRP A 290 -6.21 -16.89 -3.53
C TRP A 290 -7.11 -15.94 -4.30
N VAL A 291 -6.56 -15.29 -5.33
CA VAL A 291 -7.28 -14.37 -6.22
C VAL A 291 -7.31 -14.97 -7.62
N GLU A 292 -8.52 -15.15 -8.15
CA GLU A 292 -8.78 -15.52 -9.54
C GLU A 292 -9.50 -14.36 -10.22
N VAL A 293 -8.88 -13.74 -11.22
CA VAL A 293 -9.52 -12.69 -12.01
C VAL A 293 -10.50 -13.36 -12.98
N LEU A 294 -11.77 -13.03 -12.87
CA LEU A 294 -12.84 -13.54 -13.74
C LEU A 294 -13.05 -12.64 -14.95
N ASP A 295 -12.97 -11.32 -14.73
CA ASP A 295 -13.08 -10.31 -15.78
C ASP A 295 -12.32 -9.04 -15.33
N ALA A 296 -11.18 -8.78 -15.97
CA ALA A 296 -10.33 -7.63 -15.65
C ALA A 296 -10.98 -6.29 -16.01
N GLU A 297 -11.76 -6.23 -17.10
CA GLU A 297 -12.42 -5.00 -17.55
C GLU A 297 -13.43 -4.48 -16.52
N THR A 298 -14.22 -5.37 -15.91
CA THR A 298 -15.20 -5.01 -14.89
C THR A 298 -14.64 -5.06 -13.47
N GLY A 299 -13.41 -5.56 -13.28
CA GLY A 299 -12.80 -5.76 -11.97
C GLY A 299 -13.44 -6.89 -11.17
N GLU A 300 -13.99 -7.92 -11.86
CA GLU A 300 -14.62 -9.07 -11.21
C GLU A 300 -13.60 -10.13 -10.85
N MET A 301 -13.61 -10.56 -9.58
CA MET A 301 -12.66 -11.51 -9.00
C MET A 301 -13.35 -12.53 -8.13
N ARG A 302 -12.79 -13.75 -8.08
CA ARG A 302 -13.10 -14.74 -7.05
C ARG A 302 -11.96 -14.78 -6.03
N LEU A 303 -12.30 -14.55 -4.77
CA LEU A 303 -11.39 -14.65 -3.63
C LEU A 303 -11.66 -15.95 -2.90
N THR A 304 -10.63 -16.77 -2.64
CA THR A 304 -10.81 -18.10 -2.01
C THR A 304 -9.82 -18.30 -0.88
N HIS A 305 -10.32 -18.69 0.30
CA HIS A 305 -9.49 -19.05 1.46
C HIS A 305 -10.23 -20.01 2.40
N GLY A 306 -9.54 -21.05 2.90
CA GLY A 306 -10.05 -21.97 3.91
C GLY A 306 -11.38 -22.63 3.54
N GLY A 307 -11.61 -22.93 2.26
CA GLY A 307 -12.86 -23.53 1.77
C GLY A 307 -14.00 -22.54 1.56
N ARG A 308 -13.79 -21.23 1.88
CA ARG A 308 -14.73 -20.14 1.56
C ARG A 308 -14.31 -19.46 0.27
N SER A 309 -15.27 -19.25 -0.62
CA SER A 309 -15.07 -18.51 -1.86
C SER A 309 -16.09 -17.40 -1.97
N VAL A 310 -15.68 -16.20 -2.40
CA VAL A 310 -16.53 -15.03 -2.53
C VAL A 310 -16.19 -14.33 -3.84
N ILE A 311 -17.21 -14.00 -4.64
CA ILE A 311 -17.05 -13.20 -5.84
C ILE A 311 -17.26 -11.73 -5.49
N THR A 312 -16.36 -10.88 -5.99
CA THR A 312 -16.45 -9.43 -5.88
C THR A 312 -16.29 -8.77 -7.24
N ARG A 313 -16.92 -7.63 -7.40
CA ARG A 313 -16.68 -6.70 -8.50
C ARG A 313 -16.32 -5.35 -7.89
N GLU A 314 -15.01 -5.05 -7.83
CA GLU A 314 -14.51 -3.95 -7.00
C GLU A 314 -15.01 -4.10 -5.54
N SER A 315 -15.60 -3.06 -4.94
CA SER A 315 -16.17 -3.10 -3.58
C SER A 315 -17.58 -3.71 -3.48
N LEU A 316 -18.17 -4.13 -4.58
CA LEU A 316 -19.41 -4.89 -4.59
C LEU A 316 -19.11 -6.37 -4.38
N SER A 317 -19.89 -7.07 -3.56
CA SER A 317 -19.70 -8.50 -3.29
C SER A 317 -21.02 -9.28 -3.29
N GLU A 318 -20.94 -10.61 -3.31
CA GLU A 318 -22.10 -11.51 -3.17
C GLU A 318 -22.91 -11.25 -1.89
N PHE A 319 -22.36 -10.54 -0.90
CA PHE A 319 -23.08 -10.18 0.34
C PHE A 319 -23.96 -8.96 0.17
N THR A 320 -23.85 -8.23 -0.93
CA THR A 320 -24.76 -7.15 -1.26
C THR A 320 -25.97 -7.72 -1.97
N SER A 321 -27.14 -7.65 -1.31
CA SER A 321 -28.36 -8.18 -1.91
C SER A 321 -28.81 -7.34 -3.11
N ALA A 322 -29.47 -7.98 -4.09
CA ALA A 322 -30.09 -7.27 -5.20
C ALA A 322 -31.13 -6.22 -4.72
N VAL A 323 -31.78 -6.48 -3.56
CA VAL A 323 -32.71 -5.52 -2.95
C VAL A 323 -31.97 -4.27 -2.48
N ALA A 324 -30.80 -4.41 -1.83
CA ALA A 324 -29.99 -3.28 -1.40
C ALA A 324 -29.50 -2.45 -2.59
N MET A 325 -29.06 -3.09 -3.67
CA MET A 325 -28.69 -2.42 -4.92
C MET A 325 -29.85 -1.62 -5.51
N CYS A 326 -31.04 -2.22 -5.62
CA CYS A 326 -32.23 -1.52 -6.11
C CYS A 326 -32.62 -0.33 -5.23
N ARG A 327 -32.38 -0.42 -3.91
CA ARG A 327 -32.61 0.69 -2.99
C ARG A 327 -31.66 1.85 -3.23
N CYS A 328 -30.36 1.59 -3.45
CA CYS A 328 -29.37 2.62 -3.78
C CYS A 328 -29.65 3.28 -5.13
N ASP A 329 -30.03 2.51 -6.15
CA ASP A 329 -30.36 3.03 -7.49
C ASP A 329 -31.57 3.97 -7.49
N ASP A 330 -32.63 3.69 -6.69
CA ASP A 330 -33.84 4.52 -6.61
C ASP A 330 -33.71 5.60 -5.52
N LYS A 331 -33.25 6.80 -5.89
CA LYS A 331 -33.06 7.95 -4.99
C LYS A 331 -34.27 8.29 -4.15
N ARG A 332 -35.50 8.13 -4.70
CA ARG A 332 -36.75 8.33 -3.99
C ARG A 332 -36.94 7.31 -2.87
N LEU A 333 -36.63 6.03 -3.14
CA LEU A 333 -36.74 4.95 -2.16
C LEU A 333 -35.70 5.09 -1.07
N THR A 334 -34.45 5.34 -1.44
CA THR A 334 -33.34 5.57 -0.49
C THR A 334 -33.71 6.70 0.48
N ARG A 335 -34.13 7.86 -0.02
CA ARG A 335 -34.52 9.00 0.81
C ARG A 335 -35.62 8.65 1.81
N ARG A 336 -36.65 7.92 1.39
CA ARG A 336 -37.72 7.49 2.30
C ARG A 336 -37.20 6.59 3.40
N LEU A 337 -36.38 5.57 3.07
CA LEU A 337 -35.84 4.63 4.05
C LEU A 337 -34.98 5.34 5.09
N VAL A 338 -34.09 6.24 4.66
CA VAL A 338 -33.21 6.97 5.59
C VAL A 338 -34.01 8.03 6.40
N ALA A 339 -35.01 8.68 5.82
CA ALA A 339 -35.87 9.60 6.56
C ALA A 339 -36.71 8.87 7.63
N ASP A 340 -37.26 7.70 7.30
CA ASP A 340 -38.00 6.84 8.26
C ASP A 340 -37.08 6.37 9.42
N ALA A 341 -35.78 6.30 9.19
CA ALA A 341 -34.77 6.05 10.22
C ALA A 341 -34.32 7.30 11.01
N GLY A 342 -34.97 8.45 10.78
CA GLY A 342 -34.70 9.70 11.49
C GLY A 342 -33.53 10.53 10.94
N ILE A 343 -33.01 10.21 9.77
CA ILE A 343 -31.91 10.95 9.13
C ILE A 343 -32.48 12.17 8.38
N LYS A 344 -31.84 13.32 8.54
CA LYS A 344 -32.24 14.56 7.85
C LYS A 344 -31.98 14.44 6.35
N VAL A 345 -33.02 14.63 5.54
CA VAL A 345 -32.98 14.69 4.08
C VAL A 345 -33.53 16.04 3.62
N PRO A 346 -33.03 16.63 2.51
CA PRO A 346 -33.59 17.85 1.96
C PRO A 346 -35.08 17.67 1.63
N ARG A 347 -35.87 18.71 1.66
CA ARG A 347 -37.30 18.62 1.20
C ARG A 347 -37.34 18.26 -0.28
N ALA A 348 -38.23 17.37 -0.67
CA ALA A 348 -38.36 16.99 -2.07
C ALA A 348 -39.73 16.49 -2.44
N ARG A 349 -40.01 16.50 -3.75
CA ARG A 349 -41.22 15.91 -4.34
C ARG A 349 -40.92 15.25 -5.68
N LEU A 350 -41.74 14.31 -6.10
CA LEU A 350 -41.76 13.86 -7.49
C LEU A 350 -42.40 14.95 -8.36
N ALA A 351 -41.79 15.21 -9.50
CA ALA A 351 -42.33 16.17 -10.46
C ALA A 351 -43.66 15.67 -11.03
N THR A 352 -44.66 16.54 -11.02
CA THR A 352 -45.95 16.33 -11.63
C THR A 352 -46.05 16.96 -13.03
N PHE A 353 -45.05 17.80 -13.39
CA PHE A 353 -44.95 18.53 -14.65
C PHE A 353 -46.11 19.52 -14.85
N ASP A 354 -46.51 20.18 -13.77
CA ASP A 354 -47.57 21.18 -13.70
C ASP A 354 -47.18 22.34 -12.74
N ASP A 355 -48.15 23.23 -12.47
CA ASP A 355 -47.96 24.42 -11.62
C ASP A 355 -47.56 24.08 -10.17
N GLU A 356 -47.79 22.86 -9.69
CA GLU A 356 -47.41 22.46 -8.34
C GLU A 356 -45.87 22.35 -8.19
N ASP A 357 -45.16 22.02 -9.26
CA ASP A 357 -43.70 21.96 -9.26
C ASP A 357 -43.10 23.38 -9.11
N PHE A 358 -43.68 24.36 -9.78
CA PHE A 358 -43.28 25.75 -9.63
C PHE A 358 -43.67 26.34 -8.27
N ALA A 359 -44.82 25.92 -7.72
CA ALA A 359 -45.23 26.31 -6.36
C ALA A 359 -44.24 25.80 -5.32
N PHE A 360 -43.75 24.55 -5.46
CA PHE A 360 -42.73 24.00 -4.59
C PHE A 360 -41.42 24.77 -4.72
N LEU A 361 -40.95 25.08 -5.93
CA LEU A 361 -39.76 25.92 -6.15
C LEU A 361 -39.87 27.26 -5.41
N ARG A 362 -41.04 27.94 -5.53
CA ARG A 362 -41.26 29.23 -4.83
C ARG A 362 -41.28 29.08 -3.31
N GLU A 363 -41.73 27.95 -2.78
CA GLU A 363 -41.76 27.69 -1.34
C GLU A 363 -40.35 27.48 -0.77
N VAL A 364 -39.48 26.72 -1.47
CA VAL A 364 -38.12 26.39 -0.98
C VAL A 364 -37.06 27.37 -1.47
N GLY A 365 -37.36 28.18 -2.50
CA GLY A 365 -36.46 29.21 -3.04
C GLY A 365 -35.53 28.75 -4.13
N GLU A 366 -34.80 27.67 -3.93
CA GLU A 366 -33.83 27.11 -4.89
C GLU A 366 -33.90 25.57 -4.86
N VAL A 367 -33.83 24.94 -6.04
CA VAL A 367 -33.95 23.49 -6.15
C VAL A 367 -32.83 22.84 -6.98
N VAL A 368 -32.65 21.54 -6.74
CA VAL A 368 -31.93 20.60 -7.59
C VAL A 368 -32.97 19.72 -8.27
N VAL A 369 -32.90 19.62 -9.60
CA VAL A 369 -33.74 18.74 -10.42
C VAL A 369 -32.88 17.57 -10.87
N LYS A 370 -33.30 16.33 -10.57
CA LYS A 370 -32.56 15.12 -10.88
C LYS A 370 -33.46 13.95 -11.27
N PRO A 371 -33.04 13.03 -12.16
CA PRO A 371 -33.78 11.80 -12.40
C PRO A 371 -33.75 10.95 -11.12
N THR A 372 -34.80 10.16 -10.86
CA THR A 372 -34.86 9.27 -9.68
C THR A 372 -33.87 8.13 -9.79
N ARG A 373 -33.42 7.79 -11.00
CA ARG A 373 -32.37 6.79 -11.29
C ARG A 373 -31.32 7.35 -12.23
N GLY A 374 -30.11 6.88 -12.13
CA GLY A 374 -29.00 7.30 -12.96
C GLY A 374 -27.75 7.65 -12.15
N GLU A 375 -26.61 7.64 -12.84
CA GLU A 375 -25.29 7.75 -12.27
C GLU A 375 -24.52 8.95 -12.84
N GLN A 376 -23.40 9.29 -12.21
CA GLN A 376 -22.40 10.27 -12.69
C GLN A 376 -22.93 11.70 -12.90
N GLY A 377 -24.05 12.06 -12.28
CA GLY A 377 -24.62 13.41 -12.39
C GLY A 377 -25.33 13.72 -13.71
N LYS A 378 -25.63 12.71 -14.55
CA LYS A 378 -26.33 12.90 -15.81
C LYS A 378 -27.78 13.36 -15.56
N GLY A 379 -28.20 14.42 -16.26
CA GLY A 379 -29.53 14.97 -16.13
C GLY A 379 -29.80 15.74 -14.83
N ILE A 380 -28.77 16.01 -14.01
CA ILE A 380 -28.89 16.84 -12.80
C ILE A 380 -28.71 18.31 -13.16
N THR A 381 -29.67 19.15 -12.72
CA THR A 381 -29.56 20.61 -12.76
C THR A 381 -29.60 21.16 -11.34
N VAL A 382 -28.57 21.89 -10.95
CA VAL A 382 -28.41 22.49 -9.61
C VAL A 382 -28.66 23.99 -9.70
N GLY A 383 -29.35 24.56 -8.74
CA GLY A 383 -29.47 26.00 -8.61
C GLY A 383 -30.61 26.61 -9.45
N VAL A 384 -31.66 25.85 -9.65
CA VAL A 384 -32.88 26.39 -10.34
C VAL A 384 -33.63 27.28 -9.35
N THR A 385 -33.88 28.55 -9.75
CA THR A 385 -34.57 29.56 -8.95
C THR A 385 -35.87 30.01 -9.65
N ALA A 386 -36.75 30.69 -8.92
CA ALA A 386 -37.99 31.23 -9.47
C ALA A 386 -37.81 32.62 -10.14
N GLU A 387 -36.59 33.16 -10.16
CA GLU A 387 -36.31 34.54 -10.63
C GLU A 387 -36.65 34.76 -12.11
N HIS A 388 -36.41 33.74 -12.94
CA HIS A 388 -36.68 33.78 -14.39
C HIS A 388 -37.99 33.10 -14.80
N GLY A 389 -38.88 32.85 -13.85
CA GLY A 389 -40.17 32.21 -14.10
C GLY A 389 -40.11 30.67 -14.21
N PRO A 390 -41.15 30.02 -14.73
CA PRO A 390 -41.25 28.57 -14.80
C PRO A 390 -40.36 27.93 -15.90
N ASP A 391 -39.85 28.71 -16.86
CA ASP A 391 -39.15 28.15 -18.02
C ASP A 391 -37.85 27.44 -17.66
N ASP A 392 -37.08 27.97 -16.72
CA ASP A 392 -35.85 27.34 -16.25
C ASP A 392 -36.13 26.01 -15.55
N LEU A 393 -37.17 25.94 -14.73
CA LEU A 393 -37.60 24.70 -14.11
C LEU A 393 -38.06 23.67 -15.16
N ASN A 394 -38.86 24.09 -16.13
CA ASN A 394 -39.36 23.24 -17.20
C ASN A 394 -38.21 22.68 -18.06
N ALA A 395 -37.20 23.51 -18.36
CA ALA A 395 -35.99 23.06 -19.06
C ALA A 395 -35.19 22.04 -18.25
N ALA A 396 -35.06 22.26 -16.95
CA ALA A 396 -34.36 21.30 -16.04
C ALA A 396 -35.13 19.98 -15.93
N LEU A 397 -36.46 20.03 -15.80
CA LEU A 397 -37.34 18.85 -15.78
C LEU A 397 -37.25 18.06 -17.09
N ALA A 398 -37.26 18.73 -18.24
CA ALA A 398 -37.10 18.08 -19.54
C ALA A 398 -35.76 17.31 -19.65
N ARG A 399 -34.65 17.96 -19.29
CA ARG A 399 -33.31 17.31 -19.28
C ARG A 399 -33.27 16.09 -18.37
N ALA A 400 -33.82 16.17 -17.15
CA ALA A 400 -33.83 15.04 -16.22
C ALA A 400 -34.72 13.90 -16.75
N ARG A 401 -35.84 14.22 -17.40
CA ARG A 401 -36.77 13.25 -17.97
C ARG A 401 -36.21 12.48 -19.16
N GLU A 402 -35.27 13.07 -19.90
CA GLU A 402 -34.51 12.36 -20.95
C GLU A 402 -33.70 11.17 -20.40
N GLN A 403 -33.24 11.27 -19.16
CA GLN A 403 -32.47 10.21 -18.51
C GLN A 403 -33.38 9.15 -17.88
N PHE A 404 -34.46 9.59 -17.20
CA PHE A 404 -35.43 8.69 -16.59
C PHE A 404 -36.80 9.38 -16.46
N ARG A 405 -37.86 8.60 -16.65
CA ARG A 405 -39.25 9.16 -16.73
C ARG A 405 -39.70 9.85 -15.44
N GLU A 406 -39.27 9.36 -14.27
CA GLU A 406 -39.56 9.94 -12.96
C GLU A 406 -38.45 10.91 -12.55
N VAL A 407 -38.83 12.13 -12.21
CA VAL A 407 -37.94 13.23 -11.86
C VAL A 407 -38.20 13.66 -10.43
N LEU A 408 -37.14 13.89 -9.67
CA LEU A 408 -37.15 14.41 -8.31
C LEU A 408 -36.79 15.91 -8.34
N ILE A 409 -37.60 16.73 -7.69
CA ILE A 409 -37.28 18.13 -7.38
C ILE A 409 -36.93 18.18 -5.90
N GLU A 410 -35.78 18.69 -5.57
CA GLU A 410 -35.21 18.67 -4.22
C GLU A 410 -34.72 20.06 -3.82
N GLU A 411 -35.06 20.50 -2.60
CA GLU A 411 -34.53 21.72 -2.00
C GLU A 411 -33.00 21.72 -2.07
N ARG A 412 -32.41 22.81 -2.54
CA ARG A 412 -30.96 22.94 -2.53
C ARG A 412 -30.43 23.19 -1.11
N VAL A 413 -29.57 22.32 -0.64
CA VAL A 413 -28.78 22.48 0.58
C VAL A 413 -27.39 22.91 0.22
N THR A 414 -26.81 23.85 0.97
CA THR A 414 -25.43 24.31 0.83
C THR A 414 -24.54 23.59 1.85
N GLY A 415 -23.33 23.28 1.46
CA GLY A 415 -22.36 22.61 2.31
C GLY A 415 -21.26 21.94 1.48
N ASP A 416 -20.22 21.49 2.16
CA ASP A 416 -19.16 20.70 1.57
C ASP A 416 -19.61 19.25 1.40
N ASP A 417 -19.20 18.63 0.31
CA ASP A 417 -19.55 17.27 -0.06
C ASP A 417 -18.67 16.28 0.69
N LEU A 418 -19.23 15.65 1.74
CA LEU A 418 -18.57 14.67 2.60
C LEU A 418 -18.99 13.26 2.20
N ARG A 419 -18.02 12.45 1.73
CA ARG A 419 -18.14 11.01 1.48
C ARG A 419 -17.67 10.22 2.70
N LEU A 420 -18.55 9.35 3.26
CA LEU A 420 -18.20 8.39 4.31
C LEU A 420 -18.31 6.96 3.75
N VAL A 421 -17.22 6.19 3.83
CA VAL A 421 -17.21 4.78 3.45
C VAL A 421 -17.59 3.93 4.65
N VAL A 422 -18.73 3.25 4.56
CA VAL A 422 -19.22 2.32 5.58
C VAL A 422 -18.94 0.90 5.12
N ILE A 423 -18.28 0.11 5.97
CA ILE A 423 -18.04 -1.32 5.76
C ILE A 423 -18.40 -2.05 7.06
N ASP A 424 -19.28 -3.04 6.97
CA ASP A 424 -19.70 -3.89 8.11
C ASP A 424 -20.10 -3.09 9.36
N GLY A 425 -20.97 -2.09 9.16
CA GLY A 425 -21.51 -1.25 10.24
C GLY A 425 -20.49 -0.26 10.84
N ARG A 426 -19.37 0.03 10.17
CA ARG A 426 -18.36 0.98 10.63
C ARG A 426 -17.94 1.93 9.52
N VAL A 427 -17.74 3.21 9.86
CA VAL A 427 -17.07 4.16 8.96
C VAL A 427 -15.58 3.86 8.98
N VAL A 428 -15.01 3.54 7.83
CA VAL A 428 -13.60 3.21 7.66
C VAL A 428 -12.79 4.32 7.02
N ALA A 429 -13.46 5.24 6.33
CA ALA A 429 -12.84 6.42 5.74
C ALA A 429 -13.87 7.54 5.61
N ALA A 430 -13.40 8.79 5.73
CA ALA A 430 -14.18 9.98 5.46
C ALA A 430 -13.36 10.98 4.63
N ALA A 431 -13.97 11.52 3.57
CA ALA A 431 -13.27 12.42 2.67
C ALA A 431 -14.17 13.57 2.19
N LEU A 432 -13.64 14.77 2.16
CA LEU A 432 -14.23 15.91 1.48
C LEU A 432 -13.93 15.85 -0.01
N ARG A 433 -14.95 15.94 -0.82
CA ARG A 433 -14.85 16.09 -2.27
C ARG A 433 -15.03 17.55 -2.62
N LEU A 434 -14.03 18.12 -3.28
CA LEU A 434 -14.06 19.51 -3.71
C LEU A 434 -14.21 19.61 -5.23
N PRO A 435 -15.03 20.55 -5.72
CA PRO A 435 -15.19 20.76 -7.15
C PRO A 435 -13.86 21.20 -7.80
N PRO A 436 -13.71 20.99 -9.12
CA PRO A 436 -12.51 21.39 -9.82
C PRO A 436 -12.41 22.91 -9.90
N GLU A 437 -11.24 23.43 -9.53
CA GLU A 437 -10.89 24.85 -9.66
C GLU A 437 -9.62 25.01 -10.49
N VAL A 438 -9.43 26.17 -11.09
CA VAL A 438 -8.17 26.60 -11.68
C VAL A 438 -7.64 27.84 -10.97
N ILE A 439 -6.32 28.04 -11.02
CA ILE A 439 -5.66 29.18 -10.40
C ILE A 439 -5.00 30.00 -11.51
N GLY A 440 -5.35 31.26 -11.57
CA GLY A 440 -4.84 32.22 -12.54
C GLY A 440 -3.32 32.38 -12.41
N THR A 441 -2.68 32.54 -13.57
CA THR A 441 -1.23 32.79 -13.68
C THR A 441 -0.91 34.22 -14.13
N GLY A 442 -1.93 34.99 -14.56
CA GLY A 442 -1.75 36.29 -15.19
C GLY A 442 -1.36 36.26 -16.66
N GLU A 443 -1.13 35.06 -17.22
CA GLU A 443 -0.65 34.88 -18.61
C GLU A 443 -1.52 33.91 -19.43
N HIS A 444 -2.16 32.93 -18.78
CA HIS A 444 -2.91 31.88 -19.43
C HIS A 444 -4.42 32.11 -19.36
N THR A 445 -5.12 31.72 -20.40
CA THR A 445 -6.57 31.77 -20.44
C THR A 445 -7.18 30.71 -19.50
N VAL A 446 -8.44 30.88 -19.10
CA VAL A 446 -9.19 29.88 -18.34
C VAL A 446 -9.16 28.53 -19.05
N ARG A 447 -9.36 28.52 -20.38
CA ARG A 447 -9.26 27.32 -21.23
C ARG A 447 -7.91 26.63 -21.10
N ASP A 448 -6.79 27.38 -21.21
CA ASP A 448 -5.44 26.83 -21.10
C ASP A 448 -5.19 26.20 -19.72
N LEU A 449 -5.65 26.87 -18.66
CA LEU A 449 -5.54 26.40 -17.30
C LEU A 449 -6.32 25.09 -17.07
N ILE A 450 -7.54 24.99 -17.61
CA ILE A 450 -8.36 23.77 -17.58
C ILE A 450 -7.66 22.64 -18.32
N VAL A 451 -7.17 22.88 -19.54
CA VAL A 451 -6.47 21.87 -20.35
C VAL A 451 -5.20 21.40 -19.66
N ALA A 452 -4.40 22.32 -19.12
CA ALA A 452 -3.17 21.99 -18.41
C ALA A 452 -3.45 21.18 -17.12
N LYS A 453 -4.49 21.54 -16.37
CA LYS A 453 -4.91 20.79 -15.17
C LYS A 453 -5.45 19.40 -15.54
N SER A 454 -6.30 19.30 -16.55
CA SER A 454 -6.83 18.03 -17.06
C SER A 454 -5.73 17.06 -17.49
N ARG A 455 -4.73 17.54 -18.23
CA ARG A 455 -3.60 16.71 -18.67
C ARG A 455 -2.80 16.17 -17.48
N ARG A 456 -2.50 17.01 -16.47
CA ARG A 456 -1.79 16.59 -15.25
C ARG A 456 -2.58 15.55 -14.46
N ARG A 457 -3.90 15.75 -14.31
CA ARG A 457 -4.77 14.80 -13.61
C ARG A 457 -4.88 13.47 -14.35
N SER A 458 -5.12 13.53 -15.67
CA SER A 458 -5.18 12.32 -16.51
C SER A 458 -3.89 11.50 -16.40
N ALA A 459 -2.73 12.15 -16.40
CA ALA A 459 -1.46 11.46 -16.21
C ALA A 459 -1.30 10.84 -14.81
N ALA A 460 -1.82 11.51 -13.76
CA ALA A 460 -1.76 11.02 -12.38
C ALA A 460 -2.77 9.92 -12.05
N THR A 461 -3.85 9.79 -12.85
CA THR A 461 -4.97 8.85 -12.59
C THR A 461 -5.13 7.81 -13.69
N GLY A 462 -4.09 7.56 -14.50
CA GLY A 462 -4.19 6.59 -15.61
C GLY A 462 -5.26 6.93 -16.66
N GLY A 463 -5.67 8.20 -16.76
CA GLY A 463 -6.70 8.65 -17.72
C GLY A 463 -8.10 8.84 -17.13
N GLU A 464 -8.35 8.41 -15.90
CA GLU A 464 -9.69 8.39 -15.30
C GLU A 464 -10.26 9.77 -14.96
N SER A 465 -9.42 10.75 -14.61
CA SER A 465 -9.88 12.07 -14.15
C SER A 465 -9.42 13.20 -15.09
N ARG A 466 -10.40 13.93 -15.60
CA ARG A 466 -10.18 15.15 -16.41
C ARG A 466 -11.33 16.13 -16.25
N ILE A 467 -11.07 17.41 -16.43
CA ILE A 467 -12.12 18.44 -16.48
C ILE A 467 -12.63 18.51 -17.92
N PRO A 468 -13.89 18.15 -18.20
CA PRO A 468 -14.46 18.30 -19.53
C PRO A 468 -14.56 19.79 -19.92
N LEU A 469 -14.27 20.12 -21.16
CA LEU A 469 -14.58 21.43 -21.75
C LEU A 469 -15.92 21.33 -22.51
N ASP A 470 -17.00 21.28 -21.75
CA ASP A 470 -18.36 21.15 -22.22
C ASP A 470 -19.21 22.38 -21.83
N GLU A 471 -20.46 22.41 -22.27
CA GLU A 471 -21.40 23.50 -21.99
C GLU A 471 -21.59 23.77 -20.48
N VAL A 472 -21.47 22.74 -19.62
CA VAL A 472 -21.59 22.88 -18.15
C VAL A 472 -20.39 23.64 -17.59
N THR A 473 -19.19 23.35 -18.08
CA THR A 473 -17.96 24.07 -17.68
C THR A 473 -18.02 25.51 -18.17
N GLU A 474 -18.42 25.74 -19.42
CA GLU A 474 -18.56 27.08 -19.98
C GLU A 474 -19.59 27.92 -19.21
N ALA A 475 -20.79 27.37 -18.95
CA ALA A 475 -21.82 28.04 -18.18
C ALA A 475 -21.34 28.40 -16.76
N THR A 476 -20.63 27.48 -16.07
CA THR A 476 -20.09 27.73 -14.72
C THR A 476 -19.06 28.87 -14.72
N VAL A 477 -18.18 28.91 -15.74
CA VAL A 477 -17.19 29.98 -15.91
C VAL A 477 -17.87 31.32 -16.18
N VAL A 478 -18.90 31.34 -17.05
CA VAL A 478 -19.70 32.56 -17.36
C VAL A 478 -20.44 33.08 -16.14
N GLU A 479 -21.11 32.22 -15.38
CA GLU A 479 -21.78 32.59 -14.13
C GLU A 479 -20.81 33.19 -13.10
N ALA A 480 -19.56 32.78 -13.10
CA ALA A 480 -18.52 33.35 -12.26
C ALA A 480 -17.93 34.69 -12.79
N GLY A 481 -18.50 35.21 -13.90
CA GLY A 481 -18.12 36.49 -14.51
C GLY A 481 -16.92 36.44 -15.44
N TRP A 482 -16.54 35.24 -15.94
CA TRP A 482 -15.42 35.02 -16.83
C TRP A 482 -15.85 34.33 -18.13
N GLN A 483 -14.99 34.45 -19.16
CA GLN A 483 -15.11 33.67 -20.40
C GLN A 483 -13.94 32.65 -20.45
N LEU A 484 -14.10 31.57 -21.22
CA LEU A 484 -13.05 30.56 -21.38
C LEU A 484 -11.76 31.12 -21.95
N ASP A 485 -11.86 32.17 -22.76
CA ASP A 485 -10.72 32.80 -23.43
C ASP A 485 -10.16 34.03 -22.66
N ASP A 486 -10.70 34.36 -21.49
CA ASP A 486 -10.17 35.40 -20.62
C ASP A 486 -8.90 34.94 -19.92
N VAL A 487 -7.94 35.87 -19.75
CA VAL A 487 -6.72 35.64 -18.97
C VAL A 487 -7.04 35.88 -17.48
N LEU A 488 -6.92 34.81 -16.69
CA LEU A 488 -7.22 34.87 -15.26
C LEU A 488 -6.05 35.52 -14.50
N PRO A 489 -6.28 36.59 -13.71
CA PRO A 489 -5.23 37.24 -12.93
C PRO A 489 -4.49 36.28 -12.00
N GLN A 490 -3.20 36.54 -11.76
CA GLN A 490 -2.37 35.70 -10.93
C GLN A 490 -2.98 35.50 -9.52
N GLY A 491 -3.08 34.25 -9.11
CA GLY A 491 -3.60 33.85 -7.79
C GLY A 491 -5.12 33.81 -7.68
N THR A 492 -5.87 34.26 -8.70
CA THR A 492 -7.34 34.18 -8.73
C THR A 492 -7.75 32.70 -8.81
N ARG A 493 -8.60 32.27 -7.87
CA ARG A 493 -9.20 30.91 -7.88
C ARG A 493 -10.54 30.96 -8.56
N LEU A 494 -10.76 30.08 -9.52
CA LEU A 494 -11.99 29.98 -10.28
C LEU A 494 -12.48 28.52 -10.24
N CYS A 495 -13.65 28.30 -9.62
CA CYS A 495 -14.36 27.04 -9.70
C CYS A 495 -14.92 26.89 -11.14
N VAL A 496 -14.57 25.81 -11.82
CA VAL A 496 -14.94 25.60 -13.24
C VAL A 496 -16.05 24.57 -13.42
N ARG A 497 -16.45 23.89 -12.36
CA ARG A 497 -17.66 23.02 -12.31
C ARG A 497 -18.20 23.02 -10.89
N ARG A 498 -19.51 22.91 -10.73
CA ARG A 498 -20.16 22.91 -9.41
C ARG A 498 -20.17 21.53 -8.73
N THR A 499 -19.97 20.45 -9.51
CA THR A 499 -19.98 19.07 -9.00
C THR A 499 -18.57 18.64 -8.59
N ALA A 500 -18.46 18.02 -7.42
CA ALA A 500 -17.18 17.50 -6.88
C ALA A 500 -16.82 16.09 -7.38
N ASN A 501 -17.29 15.73 -8.59
CA ASN A 501 -17.04 14.41 -9.18
C ASN A 501 -15.56 14.25 -9.58
N LEU A 502 -14.90 13.19 -9.09
CA LEU A 502 -13.50 12.86 -9.38
C LEU A 502 -13.23 12.70 -10.88
N HIS A 503 -14.08 11.97 -11.60
CA HIS A 503 -13.93 11.76 -13.04
C HIS A 503 -14.05 13.06 -13.84
N GLN A 504 -14.69 14.07 -13.26
CA GLN A 504 -14.84 15.41 -13.84
C GLN A 504 -13.84 16.43 -13.27
N GLY A 505 -12.77 15.98 -12.63
CA GLY A 505 -11.68 16.83 -12.16
C GLY A 505 -11.78 17.30 -10.71
N GLY A 506 -12.76 16.87 -9.94
CA GLY A 506 -12.87 17.13 -8.51
C GLY A 506 -11.69 16.55 -7.73
N THR A 507 -11.44 17.02 -6.51
CA THR A 507 -10.37 16.52 -5.62
C THR A 507 -10.98 15.86 -4.38
N ILE A 508 -10.22 14.93 -3.79
CA ILE A 508 -10.55 14.28 -2.52
C ILE A 508 -9.52 14.68 -1.47
N HIS A 509 -10.00 14.98 -0.26
CA HIS A 509 -9.18 15.30 0.90
C HIS A 509 -9.62 14.42 2.06
N ASP A 510 -8.71 13.61 2.57
CA ASP A 510 -8.97 12.76 3.74
C ASP A 510 -9.26 13.61 4.98
N VAL A 511 -10.38 13.36 5.62
CA VAL A 511 -10.82 14.01 6.87
C VAL A 511 -11.20 12.99 7.95
N THR A 512 -10.83 11.73 7.77
CA THR A 512 -11.21 10.61 8.64
C THR A 512 -10.94 10.89 10.12
N ALA A 513 -9.78 11.48 10.43
CA ALA A 513 -9.41 11.82 11.81
C ALA A 513 -10.13 13.06 12.37
N GLN A 514 -10.83 13.84 11.53
CA GLN A 514 -11.44 15.12 11.89
C GLN A 514 -12.98 15.04 11.94
N VAL A 515 -13.57 14.06 11.25
CA VAL A 515 -15.01 13.94 11.09
C VAL A 515 -15.68 13.68 12.46
N ASN A 516 -16.77 14.41 12.71
CA ASN A 516 -17.56 14.25 13.93
C ASN A 516 -18.18 12.85 14.01
N SER A 517 -18.11 12.24 15.20
CA SER A 517 -18.66 10.89 15.45
C SER A 517 -20.17 10.79 15.19
N GLU A 518 -20.91 11.89 15.33
CA GLU A 518 -22.34 11.96 15.00
C GLU A 518 -22.56 11.74 13.49
N LEU A 519 -21.72 12.33 12.63
CA LEU A 519 -21.80 12.12 11.18
C LEU A 519 -21.47 10.67 10.82
N CYS A 520 -20.52 10.06 11.52
CA CYS A 520 -20.24 8.63 11.37
C CYS A 520 -21.44 7.76 11.76
N ARG A 521 -22.10 8.08 12.87
CA ARG A 521 -23.30 7.36 13.32
C ARG A 521 -24.44 7.51 12.30
N VAL A 522 -24.65 8.70 11.74
CA VAL A 522 -25.63 8.95 10.68
C VAL A 522 -25.35 8.06 9.46
N ALA A 523 -24.08 7.97 9.02
CA ALA A 523 -23.71 7.14 7.87
C ALA A 523 -23.97 5.65 8.11
N VAL A 524 -23.65 5.15 9.31
CA VAL A 524 -23.94 3.76 9.71
C VAL A 524 -25.44 3.50 9.73
N THR A 525 -26.21 4.40 10.38
CA THR A 525 -27.69 4.29 10.43
C THR A 525 -28.31 4.30 9.02
N ALA A 526 -27.77 5.11 8.10
CA ALA A 526 -28.22 5.12 6.70
C ALA A 526 -27.95 3.79 6.00
N ALA A 527 -26.74 3.22 6.17
CA ALA A 527 -26.37 1.92 5.61
C ALA A 527 -27.29 0.80 6.14
N GLU A 528 -27.59 0.80 7.44
CA GLU A 528 -28.50 -0.14 8.08
C GLU A 528 -29.94 0.00 7.57
N ALA A 529 -30.46 1.22 7.43
CA ALA A 529 -31.79 1.48 6.90
C ALA A 529 -31.95 0.99 5.45
N ILE A 530 -30.90 1.13 4.66
CA ILE A 530 -30.85 0.62 3.27
C ILE A 530 -30.66 -0.91 3.28
N GLY A 531 -30.01 -1.46 4.28
CA GLY A 531 -29.65 -2.89 4.40
C GLY A 531 -28.48 -3.25 3.50
N ILE A 532 -27.48 -2.36 3.41
CA ILE A 532 -26.28 -2.54 2.58
C ILE A 532 -25.03 -2.62 3.46
N PRO A 533 -24.22 -3.68 3.34
CA PRO A 533 -23.07 -3.86 4.21
C PRO A 533 -21.85 -3.01 3.83
N VAL A 534 -21.74 -2.64 2.54
CA VAL A 534 -20.64 -1.81 2.01
C VAL A 534 -21.25 -0.70 1.18
N THR A 535 -21.00 0.55 1.55
CA THR A 535 -21.58 1.70 0.83
C THR A 535 -20.77 2.97 1.06
N GLY A 536 -20.85 3.88 0.09
CA GLY A 536 -20.41 5.26 0.26
C GLY A 536 -21.63 6.16 0.53
N ILE A 537 -21.67 6.78 1.69
CA ILE A 537 -22.73 7.73 2.09
C ILE A 537 -22.26 9.15 1.79
N ASP A 538 -23.09 9.90 1.06
CA ASP A 538 -22.84 11.30 0.73
C ASP A 538 -23.69 12.21 1.60
N LEU A 539 -23.03 13.08 2.35
CA LEU A 539 -23.63 14.13 3.15
C LEU A 539 -23.16 15.50 2.65
N LEU A 540 -24.04 16.50 2.68
CA LEU A 540 -23.61 17.90 2.66
C LEU A 540 -23.50 18.40 4.09
N VAL A 541 -22.33 18.97 4.43
CA VAL A 541 -22.02 19.46 5.77
C VAL A 541 -21.45 20.89 5.72
N PRO A 542 -21.86 21.81 6.61
CA PRO A 542 -21.21 23.10 6.73
C PRO A 542 -19.80 23.01 7.28
N ASP A 543 -19.55 22.01 8.13
CA ASP A 543 -18.27 21.73 8.80
C ASP A 543 -18.22 20.23 9.18
N VAL A 544 -17.11 19.56 8.84
CA VAL A 544 -16.91 18.13 9.15
C VAL A 544 -16.79 17.86 10.64
N THR A 545 -16.41 18.86 11.45
CA THR A 545 -16.31 18.76 12.91
C THR A 545 -17.63 19.03 13.62
N GLY A 546 -18.63 19.57 12.88
CA GLY A 546 -19.97 19.86 13.35
C GLY A 546 -20.91 18.67 13.29
N THR A 547 -22.18 18.90 13.66
CA THR A 547 -23.25 17.89 13.66
C THR A 547 -24.34 18.18 12.64
N GLU A 548 -24.27 19.34 11.96
CA GLU A 548 -25.23 19.71 10.92
C GLU A 548 -24.92 18.99 9.62
N TYR A 549 -25.95 18.42 9.00
CA TYR A 549 -25.81 17.67 7.74
C TYR A 549 -27.13 17.61 6.98
N ALA A 550 -27.03 17.26 5.70
CA ALA A 550 -28.13 16.75 4.91
C ALA A 550 -27.67 15.50 4.14
N PHE A 551 -28.45 14.41 4.22
CA PHE A 551 -28.18 13.19 3.46
C PHE A 551 -28.54 13.42 1.98
N ILE A 552 -27.63 13.04 1.06
CA ILE A 552 -27.82 13.23 -0.39
C ILE A 552 -28.06 11.91 -1.11
N GLU A 553 -27.13 10.95 -0.97
CA GLU A 553 -27.23 9.64 -1.62
C GLU A 553 -26.40 8.55 -0.93
N ALA A 554 -26.68 7.30 -1.30
CA ALA A 554 -25.88 6.14 -0.94
C ALA A 554 -25.45 5.43 -2.22
N ASN A 555 -24.15 5.11 -2.29
CA ASN A 555 -23.54 4.43 -3.44
C ASN A 555 -23.21 3.00 -3.07
N GLU A 556 -23.70 2.04 -3.83
CA GLU A 556 -23.54 0.60 -3.58
C GLU A 556 -22.11 0.10 -3.85
N ARG A 557 -21.32 0.86 -4.60
CA ARG A 557 -19.96 0.50 -5.00
C ARG A 557 -18.99 1.66 -4.82
N PRO A 558 -18.61 1.98 -3.57
CA PRO A 558 -17.63 3.04 -3.32
C PRO A 558 -16.24 2.66 -3.84
N GLY A 559 -15.54 3.60 -4.49
CA GLY A 559 -14.16 3.41 -4.93
C GLY A 559 -13.19 3.45 -3.74
N LEU A 560 -12.83 2.28 -3.19
CA LEU A 560 -12.00 2.17 -1.98
C LEU A 560 -10.61 2.79 -2.17
N ALA A 561 -10.01 2.66 -3.35
CA ALA A 561 -8.69 3.23 -3.67
C ALA A 561 -8.65 4.76 -3.58
N ASN A 562 -9.79 5.44 -3.71
CA ASN A 562 -9.85 6.89 -3.59
C ASN A 562 -9.64 7.40 -2.15
N HIS A 563 -9.60 6.51 -1.18
CA HIS A 563 -9.50 6.83 0.24
C HIS A 563 -8.16 6.42 0.87
N GLU A 564 -7.17 6.03 0.08
CA GLU A 564 -5.81 5.79 0.60
C GLU A 564 -5.25 7.08 1.25
N PRO A 565 -4.53 6.99 2.38
CA PRO A 565 -3.96 5.77 2.99
C PRO A 565 -4.89 5.05 4.00
N GLN A 566 -6.18 5.36 4.05
CA GLN A 566 -7.11 4.71 4.95
C GLN A 566 -7.25 3.21 4.62
N PRO A 567 -7.37 2.31 5.62
CA PRO A 567 -7.31 0.85 5.44
C PRO A 567 -8.61 0.26 4.87
N THR A 568 -9.16 0.87 3.82
CA THR A 568 -10.45 0.48 3.24
C THR A 568 -10.43 -0.93 2.63
N ALA A 569 -9.37 -1.29 1.91
CA ALA A 569 -9.20 -2.62 1.35
C ALA A 569 -9.06 -3.67 2.47
N ALA A 570 -8.29 -3.36 3.53
CA ALA A 570 -8.14 -4.25 4.67
C ALA A 570 -9.49 -4.52 5.37
N ALA A 571 -10.28 -3.46 5.62
CA ALA A 571 -11.60 -3.58 6.21
C ALA A 571 -12.58 -4.37 5.33
N PHE A 572 -12.49 -4.20 4.00
CA PHE A 572 -13.31 -4.95 3.06
C PHE A 572 -12.97 -6.44 3.06
N VAL A 573 -11.67 -6.79 3.05
CA VAL A 573 -11.23 -8.19 3.14
C VAL A 573 -11.57 -8.80 4.50
N ASP A 574 -11.50 -8.04 5.62
CA ASP A 574 -11.98 -8.49 6.94
C ASP A 574 -13.47 -8.85 6.90
N PHE A 575 -14.29 -8.03 6.26
CA PHE A 575 -15.71 -8.28 6.07
C PHE A 575 -15.97 -9.54 5.24
N LEU A 576 -15.22 -9.75 4.17
CA LEU A 576 -15.36 -10.94 3.30
C LEU A 576 -14.89 -12.23 4.00
N PHE A 577 -13.82 -12.17 4.78
CA PHE A 577 -13.19 -13.31 5.44
C PHE A 577 -12.98 -13.06 6.95
N PRO A 578 -14.06 -13.03 7.74
CA PRO A 578 -13.97 -12.81 9.17
C PRO A 578 -13.15 -13.92 9.87
N GLY A 579 -12.35 -13.54 10.86
CA GLY A 579 -11.50 -14.46 11.61
C GLY A 579 -10.13 -14.74 10.99
N GLN A 580 -9.81 -14.14 9.86
CA GLN A 580 -8.43 -14.06 9.39
C GLN A 580 -7.67 -13.06 10.27
N PRO A 581 -6.43 -13.37 10.70
CA PRO A 581 -5.62 -12.41 11.43
C PRO A 581 -5.25 -11.25 10.49
N GLY A 582 -6.13 -10.26 10.40
CA GLY A 582 -5.80 -8.95 9.85
C GLY A 582 -4.77 -8.31 10.76
N GLN A 583 -3.86 -7.50 10.22
CA GLN A 583 -3.14 -6.55 11.06
C GLN A 583 -4.19 -5.69 11.78
N PRO A 584 -4.04 -5.39 13.08
CA PRO A 584 -4.97 -4.48 13.73
C PRO A 584 -5.03 -3.21 12.90
N LEU A 585 -6.25 -2.79 12.55
CA LEU A 585 -6.47 -1.50 11.92
C LEU A 585 -5.70 -0.45 12.72
N ALA A 586 -4.87 0.33 12.05
CA ALA A 586 -4.01 1.32 12.71
C ALA A 586 -4.82 2.42 13.44
N TRP A 587 -6.14 2.34 13.38
CA TRP A 587 -7.05 3.28 14.01
C TRP A 587 -8.17 2.54 14.75
N THR A 588 -8.11 2.56 16.08
CA THR A 588 -9.28 2.49 16.97
C THR A 588 -9.48 3.90 17.51
N PRO A 589 -10.69 4.50 17.44
CA PRO A 589 -10.97 5.66 18.25
C PRO A 589 -10.69 5.25 19.69
N GLU A 590 -9.80 5.95 20.40
CA GLU A 590 -9.75 5.85 21.85
C GLU A 590 -11.16 6.16 22.33
N GLU A 591 -11.83 5.16 22.87
CA GLU A 591 -13.00 5.39 23.69
C GLU A 591 -12.55 6.37 24.77
N SER A 592 -13.02 7.60 24.69
CA SER A 592 -12.97 8.54 25.79
C SER A 592 -13.78 7.92 26.94
N ARG A 593 -13.12 7.11 27.76
CA ARG A 593 -13.58 6.76 29.09
C ARG A 593 -13.32 7.96 29.97
N SER A 594 -14.33 8.72 30.23
CA SER A 594 -14.49 9.49 31.47
C SER A 594 -15.95 9.52 31.84
#